data_e6637657cc63e8a9ec6a70da13cec2e0
#
_entry.id   e6637657cc63e8a9ec6a70da13cec2e0
#
_cell.length_a   1.000
_cell.length_b   1.000
_cell.length_c   1.000
_cell.angle_alpha   90.00
_cell.angle_beta   90.00
_cell.angle_gamma   90.00
#
_symmetry.space_group_name_H-M   'P 1'
#
loop_
_entity.id
_entity.type
_entity.pdbx_description
1 polymer ?
#
loop_
_entity_poly.entity_id
_entity_poly.type
_entity_poly.pdbx_seq_one_letter_code
_entity_poly.pdbx_strand_id
1 'polypeptide(L)'
;MLDLRFARKDIEKLYIDTCSIYEFQKVTDPETHITNMQEVLVHENVPCKISHKTTAYSEAGISSVLTLASSLIINPDIVIAPGSKILVTRDGVTTAYKNSSEPARYINYQKVMLELEDERA
;
A
#
# COMPACT_ATOMS: atom_id res chain seq x y z
N MET A 1 -33.18 -3.37 4.63
CA MET A 1 -31.82 -3.89 4.46
C MET A 1 -30.81 -2.77 4.64
N LEU A 2 -29.82 -2.99 5.47
CA LEU A 2 -28.81 -1.97 5.72
C LEU A 2 -27.93 -1.81 4.49
N ASP A 3 -27.84 -0.58 3.96
CA ASP A 3 -26.95 -0.31 2.84
C ASP A 3 -25.54 0.01 3.37
N LEU A 4 -24.64 -0.94 3.25
CA LEU A 4 -23.28 -0.83 3.76
C LEU A 4 -22.44 0.18 2.96
N ARG A 5 -22.92 0.67 1.82
CA ARG A 5 -22.21 1.68 1.03
C ARG A 5 -22.15 3.03 1.73
N PHE A 6 -23.09 3.32 2.62
CA PHE A 6 -23.04 4.53 3.44
C PHE A 6 -21.80 4.53 4.33
N ALA A 7 -21.49 3.38 4.92
CA ALA A 7 -20.31 3.25 5.76
C ALA A 7 -19.02 3.44 4.94
N ARG A 8 -19.01 3.01 3.68
CA ARG A 8 -17.86 3.24 2.80
C ARG A 8 -17.58 4.73 2.62
N LYS A 9 -18.62 5.52 2.35
CA LYS A 9 -18.45 6.97 2.18
C LYS A 9 -17.89 7.63 3.43
N ASP A 10 -18.34 7.20 4.60
CA ASP A 10 -17.85 7.74 5.86
C ASP A 10 -16.37 7.37 6.08
N ILE A 11 -15.98 6.16 5.71
CA ILE A 11 -14.58 5.74 5.79
C ILE A 11 -13.72 6.54 4.81
N GLU A 12 -14.21 6.76 3.60
CA GLU A 12 -13.49 7.51 2.57
C GLU A 12 -13.22 8.96 2.96
N LYS A 13 -14.05 9.54 3.82
CA LYS A 13 -13.79 10.88 4.36
C LYS A 13 -12.53 10.95 5.21
N LEU A 14 -12.07 9.80 5.70
CA LEU A 14 -10.84 9.72 6.48
C LEU A 14 -9.60 9.58 5.61
N TYR A 15 -9.77 9.45 4.30
CA TYR A 15 -8.67 9.29 3.35
C TYR A 15 -8.01 10.64 3.07
N ILE A 16 -7.09 11.02 3.95
CA ILE A 16 -6.39 12.29 3.88
C ILE A 16 -5.09 12.20 3.08
N ASP A 17 -4.66 11.00 2.75
CA ASP A 17 -3.45 10.75 2.01
C ASP A 17 -3.79 10.35 0.57
N THR A 18 -2.80 10.38 -0.30
CA THR A 18 -2.94 9.88 -1.66
C THR A 18 -1.83 8.88 -1.95
N CYS A 19 -2.09 7.96 -2.85
CA CYS A 19 -1.08 7.02 -3.27
C CYS A 19 -1.12 6.76 -4.77
N SER A 20 0.03 6.35 -5.30
CA SER A 20 0.15 5.88 -6.68
C SER A 20 0.72 4.47 -6.61
N ILE A 21 0.15 3.58 -7.42
CA ILE A 21 0.46 2.16 -7.37
C ILE A 21 1.10 1.72 -8.67
N TYR A 22 2.26 1.09 -8.56
CA TYR A 22 3.01 0.55 -9.69
C TYR A 22 3.07 -0.96 -9.58
N GLU A 23 2.84 -1.64 -10.68
CA GLU A 23 3.00 -3.08 -10.78
C GLU A 23 4.19 -3.43 -11.62
N PHE A 24 4.87 -4.53 -11.30
CA PHE A 24 5.89 -5.07 -12.17
C PHE A 24 5.21 -5.88 -13.26
N GLN A 25 5.42 -5.48 -14.50
CA GLN A 25 4.83 -6.13 -15.67
C GLN A 25 5.91 -6.48 -16.68
N LYS A 26 5.66 -7.56 -17.40
CA LYS A 26 6.52 -7.92 -18.53
C LYS A 26 6.21 -6.99 -19.69
N VAL A 27 7.23 -6.29 -20.16
CA VAL A 27 7.12 -5.41 -21.32
C VAL A 27 8.07 -5.91 -22.39
N THR A 28 7.52 -6.17 -23.56
CA THR A 28 8.32 -6.62 -24.70
C THR A 28 8.59 -5.45 -25.63
N ASP A 29 9.86 -5.20 -25.92
CA ASP A 29 10.25 -4.16 -26.87
C ASP A 29 9.89 -4.60 -28.27
N PRO A 30 9.07 -3.82 -29.01
CA PRO A 30 8.65 -4.21 -30.35
C PRO A 30 9.78 -4.21 -31.38
N GLU A 31 10.89 -3.51 -31.11
CA GLU A 31 12.05 -3.49 -32.03
C GLU A 31 13.02 -4.62 -31.78
N THR A 32 13.35 -4.88 -30.51
CA THR A 32 14.35 -5.88 -30.15
C THR A 32 13.76 -7.22 -29.74
N HIS A 33 12.47 -7.28 -29.50
CA HIS A 33 11.74 -8.46 -28.99
C HIS A 33 12.27 -8.95 -27.64
N ILE A 34 12.94 -8.07 -26.90
CA ILE A 34 13.44 -8.39 -25.56
C ILE A 34 12.33 -8.10 -24.55
N THR A 35 12.06 -9.05 -23.66
CA THR A 35 11.06 -8.91 -22.60
C THR A 35 11.77 -8.58 -21.30
N ASN A 36 11.39 -7.48 -20.67
CA ASN A 36 11.90 -7.05 -19.38
C ASN A 36 10.77 -6.84 -18.40
N MET A 37 11.08 -6.97 -17.11
CA MET A 37 10.15 -6.58 -16.06
C MET A 37 10.30 -5.09 -15.81
N GLN A 38 9.19 -4.37 -15.92
CA GLN A 38 9.18 -2.92 -15.73
C GLN A 38 8.09 -2.54 -14.73
N GLU A 39 8.32 -1.46 -14.00
CA GLU A 39 7.30 -0.86 -13.15
C GLU A 39 6.35 -0.07 -14.04
N VAL A 40 5.07 -0.39 -13.95
CA VAL A 40 4.02 0.28 -14.72
C VAL A 40 3.04 0.92 -13.76
N LEU A 41 2.78 2.21 -13.94
CA LEU A 41 1.79 2.93 -13.15
C LEU A 41 0.39 2.43 -13.49
N VAL A 42 -0.29 1.84 -12.51
CA VAL A 42 -1.64 1.30 -12.73
C VAL A 42 -2.72 2.13 -12.04
N HIS A 43 -2.39 2.82 -10.96
CA HIS A 43 -3.30 3.73 -10.27
C HIS A 43 -2.54 4.97 -9.85
N GLU A 44 -3.14 6.14 -10.07
CA GLU A 44 -2.50 7.42 -9.76
C GLU A 44 -3.39 8.26 -8.85
N ASN A 45 -2.77 8.89 -7.84
CA ASN A 45 -3.45 9.83 -6.94
C ASN A 45 -4.72 9.29 -6.32
N VAL A 46 -4.67 8.06 -5.84
CA VAL A 46 -5.82 7.39 -5.22
C VAL A 46 -5.93 7.84 -3.77
N PRO A 47 -7.12 8.30 -3.34
CA PRO A 47 -7.32 8.62 -1.93
C PRO A 47 -7.13 7.40 -1.04
N CYS A 48 -6.44 7.58 0.07
CA CYS A 48 -6.14 6.50 1.00
C CYS A 48 -5.81 7.05 2.38
N LYS A 49 -5.57 6.15 3.31
CA LYS A 49 -5.10 6.50 4.64
C LYS A 49 -3.99 5.54 5.04
N ILE A 50 -2.81 6.11 5.36
CA ILE A 50 -1.73 5.31 5.89
C ILE A 50 -1.75 5.37 7.42
N SER A 51 -1.57 4.22 8.06
CA SER A 51 -1.52 4.09 9.51
C SER A 51 -0.23 3.41 9.92
N HIS A 52 0.37 3.92 10.97
CA HIS A 52 1.57 3.35 11.55
C HIS A 52 1.26 2.88 12.95
N LYS A 53 1.65 1.65 13.25
CA LYS A 53 1.49 1.09 14.59
C LYS A 53 2.86 0.69 15.11
N THR A 54 3.23 1.25 16.25
CA THR A 54 4.46 0.91 16.92
C THR A 54 4.16 -0.12 17.99
N THR A 55 4.86 -1.24 17.95
CA THR A 55 4.75 -2.28 18.94
C THR A 55 6.11 -2.46 19.62
N ALA A 56 6.12 -2.39 20.94
CA ALA A 56 7.32 -2.60 21.72
C ALA A 56 7.12 -3.85 22.56
N TYR A 57 8.12 -4.73 22.58
CA TYR A 57 8.11 -5.87 23.46
C TYR A 57 9.51 -6.08 24.03
N SER A 58 9.54 -6.67 25.24
CA SER A 58 10.77 -6.96 25.93
C SER A 58 10.98 -8.47 25.92
N GLU A 59 12.08 -8.90 25.37
CA GLU A 59 12.43 -10.31 25.31
C GLU A 59 13.42 -10.63 26.42
N ALA A 60 13.01 -11.52 27.31
CA ALA A 60 13.85 -11.97 28.46
C ALA A 60 14.37 -10.83 29.33
N GLY A 61 13.70 -9.68 29.35
CA GLY A 61 14.09 -8.55 30.19
C GLY A 61 15.39 -7.86 29.80
N ILE A 62 15.96 -8.19 28.66
CA ILE A 62 17.26 -7.68 28.27
C ILE A 62 17.15 -6.43 27.40
N SER A 63 16.25 -6.42 26.44
CA SER A 63 16.06 -5.26 25.56
C SER A 63 14.64 -5.19 25.03
N SER A 64 14.21 -3.98 24.73
CA SER A 64 12.94 -3.76 24.06
C SER A 64 13.17 -3.69 22.56
N VAL A 65 12.34 -4.41 21.81
CA VAL A 65 12.35 -4.33 20.35
C VAL A 65 11.17 -3.47 19.92
N LEU A 66 11.46 -2.41 19.18
CA LEU A 66 10.44 -1.54 18.60
C LEU A 66 10.19 -1.94 17.15
N THR A 67 8.95 -2.33 16.87
CA THR A 67 8.55 -2.67 15.52
C THR A 67 7.53 -1.67 15.03
N LEU A 68 7.79 -1.08 13.87
CA LEU A 68 6.85 -0.19 13.21
C LEU A 68 6.16 -0.95 12.08
N ALA A 69 4.86 -1.13 12.24
CA ALA A 69 4.03 -1.74 11.21
C ALA A 69 3.23 -0.65 10.51
N SER A 70 3.30 -0.62 9.20
CA SER A 70 2.54 0.32 8.38
C SER A 70 1.46 -0.41 7.61
N SER A 71 0.28 0.19 7.53
CA SER A 71 -0.81 -0.36 6.74
C SER A 71 -1.50 0.76 5.97
N LEU A 72 -2.06 0.40 4.82
CA LEU A 72 -2.78 1.32 3.96
C LEU A 72 -4.24 0.90 3.92
N ILE A 73 -5.13 1.85 4.16
CA ILE A 73 -6.56 1.64 4.00
C ILE A 73 -7.00 2.38 2.74
N ILE A 74 -7.60 1.65 1.82
CA ILE A 74 -7.93 2.15 0.49
C ILE A 74 -9.23 1.49 0.01
N ASN A 75 -9.80 2.05 -1.04
CA ASN A 75 -11.02 1.54 -1.65
C ASN A 75 -10.86 0.06 -2.04
N PRO A 76 -11.80 -0.81 -1.64
CA PRO A 76 -11.68 -2.24 -1.91
C PRO A 76 -11.84 -2.63 -3.38
N ASP A 77 -12.34 -1.73 -4.22
CA ASP A 77 -12.48 -1.98 -5.66
C ASP A 77 -11.15 -1.89 -6.40
N ILE A 78 -10.13 -1.33 -5.77
CA ILE A 78 -8.81 -1.22 -6.37
C ILE A 78 -8.05 -2.53 -6.19
N VAL A 79 -7.55 -3.08 -7.28
CA VAL A 79 -6.80 -4.32 -7.25
C VAL A 79 -5.33 -4.01 -7.07
N ILE A 80 -4.73 -4.56 -6.03
CA ILE A 80 -3.31 -4.37 -5.73
C ILE A 80 -2.62 -5.73 -5.77
N ALA A 81 -1.77 -5.92 -6.76
CA ALA A 81 -1.03 -7.18 -6.90
C ALA A 81 0.06 -7.29 -5.83
N PRO A 82 0.35 -8.50 -5.32
CA PRO A 82 1.44 -8.70 -4.37
C PRO A 82 2.78 -8.23 -4.95
N GLY A 83 3.58 -7.56 -4.12
CA GLY A 83 4.87 -7.02 -4.56
C GLY A 83 4.78 -5.67 -5.25
N SER A 84 3.60 -5.10 -5.39
CA SER A 84 3.44 -3.78 -6.00
C SER A 84 4.14 -2.70 -5.19
N LYS A 85 4.67 -1.71 -5.91
CA LYS A 85 5.26 -0.52 -5.29
C LYS A 85 4.16 0.51 -5.07
N ILE A 86 4.09 1.04 -3.88
CA ILE A 86 3.08 2.02 -3.51
C ILE A 86 3.77 3.28 -3.00
N LEU A 87 3.58 4.39 -3.72
CA LEU A 87 4.08 5.69 -3.30
C LEU A 87 2.97 6.41 -2.56
N VAL A 88 3.16 6.63 -1.27
CA VAL A 88 2.16 7.30 -0.43
C VAL A 88 2.62 8.71 -0.14
N THR A 89 1.75 9.68 -0.39
CA THR A 89 2.01 11.09 -0.13
C THR A 89 1.15 11.56 1.04
N ARG A 90 1.79 12.08 2.06
CA ARG A 90 1.15 12.68 3.22
C ARG A 90 1.83 14.01 3.54
N ASP A 91 1.04 15.07 3.64
CA ASP A 91 1.54 16.42 3.95
C ASP A 91 2.71 16.85 3.04
N GLY A 92 2.62 16.50 1.75
CA GLY A 92 3.64 16.84 0.79
C GLY A 92 4.87 15.92 0.79
N VAL A 93 4.90 14.94 1.67
CA VAL A 93 6.02 13.98 1.75
C VAL A 93 5.61 12.66 1.12
N THR A 94 6.37 12.21 0.14
CA THR A 94 6.12 10.94 -0.55
C THR A 94 7.10 9.88 -0.06
N THR A 95 6.56 8.75 0.36
CA THR A 95 7.36 7.63 0.83
C THR A 95 7.04 6.40 -0.01
N ALA A 96 8.07 5.65 -0.39
CA ALA A 96 7.93 4.44 -1.18
C ALA A 96 7.76 3.23 -0.27
N TYR A 97 6.71 2.46 -0.54
CA TYR A 97 6.42 1.22 0.16
C TYR A 97 6.25 0.10 -0.83
N LYS A 98 6.33 -1.10 -0.31
CA LYS A 98 6.07 -2.32 -1.06
C LYS A 98 4.96 -3.08 -0.37
N ASN A 99 4.04 -3.64 -1.16
CA ASN A 99 2.99 -4.50 -0.65
C ASN A 99 3.62 -5.82 -0.18
N SER A 100 3.56 -6.10 1.11
CA SER A 100 4.23 -7.27 1.69
C SER A 100 3.38 -8.53 1.70
N SER A 101 2.08 -8.39 1.48
CA SER A 101 1.19 -9.54 1.55
C SER A 101 -0.07 -9.29 0.73
N GLU A 102 -0.89 -10.32 0.60
CA GLU A 102 -2.18 -10.17 -0.05
C GLU A 102 -3.07 -9.23 0.78
N PRO A 103 -3.75 -8.26 0.15
CA PRO A 103 -4.62 -7.35 0.87
C PRO A 103 -5.78 -8.05 1.54
N ALA A 104 -6.11 -7.62 2.75
CA ALA A 104 -7.33 -8.06 3.44
C ALA A 104 -8.48 -7.19 2.97
N ARG A 105 -9.42 -7.79 2.24
CA ARG A 105 -10.55 -7.07 1.67
C ARG A 105 -11.79 -7.19 2.54
N TYR A 106 -12.39 -6.05 2.80
CA TYR A 106 -13.66 -5.94 3.50
C TYR A 106 -14.66 -5.24 2.58
N ILE A 107 -15.92 -5.19 2.99
CA ILE A 107 -16.97 -4.58 2.14
C ILE A 107 -16.71 -3.10 1.88
N ASN A 108 -16.24 -2.38 2.88
CA ASN A 108 -16.11 -0.92 2.81
C ASN A 108 -14.68 -0.42 2.61
N TYR A 109 -13.69 -1.28 2.78
CA TYR A 109 -12.28 -0.93 2.62
C TYR A 109 -11.44 -2.18 2.43
N GLN A 110 -10.20 -1.99 2.02
CA GLN A 110 -9.19 -3.04 2.10
C GLN A 110 -7.98 -2.53 2.86
N LYS A 111 -7.34 -3.43 3.55
CA LYS A 111 -6.15 -3.13 4.34
C LYS A 111 -4.95 -3.82 3.71
N VAL A 112 -3.95 -3.04 3.36
CA VAL A 112 -2.73 -3.52 2.72
C VAL A 112 -1.57 -3.34 3.68
N MET A 113 -0.88 -4.42 3.99
CA MET A 113 0.32 -4.33 4.82
C MET A 113 1.48 -3.86 3.98
N LEU A 114 2.23 -2.89 4.50
CA LEU A 114 3.30 -2.21 3.79
C LEU A 114 4.65 -2.46 4.44
N GLU A 115 5.67 -2.57 3.60
CA GLU A 115 7.05 -2.55 4.01
C GLU A 115 7.72 -1.37 3.33
N LEU A 116 8.64 -0.71 4.02
CA LEU A 116 9.45 0.31 3.37
C LEU A 116 10.26 -0.32 2.24
N GLU A 117 10.23 0.31 1.09
CA GLU A 117 11.07 -0.13 0.01
C GLU A 117 12.52 0.23 0.33
N ASP A 118 13.39 -0.76 0.28
CA ASP A 118 14.82 -0.52 0.50
C ASP A 118 15.41 0.01 -0.80
N GLU A 119 15.75 1.30 -0.80
CA GLU A 119 16.33 1.96 -1.97
C GLU A 119 17.84 1.75 -2.09
N ARG A 120 18.42 1.07 -1.14
CA ARG A 120 19.84 0.77 -1.24
C ARG A 120 20.06 -0.35 -2.22
N ALA A 121 20.63 0.02 -3.29
CA ALA A 121 21.04 -0.97 -4.27
C ALA A 121 22.16 -1.84 -3.70
#